data_a68b5bf8a466393acb9f14fd04356500
#
_entry.id   a68b5bf8a466393acb9f14fd04356500
#
_cell.length_a   1.000
_cell.length_b   1.000
_cell.length_c   1.000
_cell.angle_alpha   90.00
_cell.angle_beta   90.00
_cell.angle_gamma   90.00
#
_symmetry.space_group_name_H-M   'P 1'
#
loop_
_entity.id
_entity.type
_entity.pdbx_description
1 polymer ?
#
loop_
_entity_poly.entity_id
_entity_poly.type
_entity_poly.pdbx_seq_one_letter_code
_entity_poly.pdbx_strand_id
1 'polypeptide(L)'
;MPGETARGSAEAEKRLAASRAVELVRDGMVVGLGTGSTASEAIRLLGDRVKEGLKIKGVPTSEVTRKLARECGIPMVGLGDVPRVDITIDGADEIDPQMRLIKGGGGALLREKIVASASGMLIIIADASKVVQQLGAFPLPVEVVPFALAPVKRAIEKLGAKVVLRGGDNAPYV
;
A
#
# COMPACT_ATOMS: atom_id res chain seq x y z
N MET A 1 -6.63 5.84 30.81
CA MET A 1 -6.91 6.08 29.38
C MET A 1 -6.35 4.94 28.54
N PRO A 2 -7.14 3.87 28.22
CA PRO A 2 -6.61 2.70 27.47
C PRO A 2 -6.29 2.97 25.98
N GLY A 3 -6.78 4.07 25.42
CA GLY A 3 -6.61 4.35 23.98
C GLY A 3 -5.29 4.98 23.55
N GLU A 4 -4.58 5.62 24.43
CA GLU A 4 -3.32 6.33 24.11
C GLU A 4 -2.12 5.39 24.07
N THR A 5 -2.07 4.42 24.97
CA THR A 5 -1.02 3.39 25.00
C THR A 5 -1.09 2.44 23.79
N ALA A 6 -2.29 2.07 23.34
CA ALA A 6 -2.47 1.20 22.18
C ALA A 6 -2.11 1.89 20.85
N ARG A 7 -2.40 3.20 20.71
CA ARG A 7 -1.99 3.99 19.52
C ARG A 7 -0.48 4.15 19.46
N GLY A 8 0.18 4.43 20.57
CA GLY A 8 1.63 4.52 20.65
C GLY A 8 2.34 3.22 20.28
N SER A 9 1.77 2.06 20.64
CA SER A 9 2.26 0.74 20.26
C SER A 9 2.15 0.52 18.73
N ALA A 10 0.99 0.79 18.13
CA ALA A 10 0.79 0.58 16.70
C ALA A 10 1.71 1.47 15.84
N GLU A 11 1.93 2.74 16.22
CA GLU A 11 2.87 3.61 15.51
C GLU A 11 4.33 3.13 15.64
N ALA A 12 4.72 2.63 16.81
CA ALA A 12 6.06 2.05 17.02
C ALA A 12 6.25 0.77 16.17
N GLU A 13 5.23 -0.09 16.09
CA GLU A 13 5.24 -1.31 15.26
C GLU A 13 5.35 -0.97 13.77
N LYS A 14 4.57 0.00 13.27
CA LYS A 14 4.66 0.47 11.88
C LYS A 14 6.06 0.97 11.55
N ARG A 15 6.64 1.79 12.43
CA ARG A 15 7.99 2.32 12.24
C ARG A 15 9.04 1.21 12.26
N LEU A 16 8.90 0.23 13.14
CA LEU A 16 9.81 -0.93 13.21
C LEU A 16 9.72 -1.76 11.92
N ALA A 17 8.51 -2.09 11.47
CA ALA A 17 8.30 -2.82 10.23
C ALA A 17 8.87 -2.06 9.01
N ALA A 18 8.61 -0.75 8.94
CA ALA A 18 9.15 0.12 7.90
C ALA A 18 10.69 0.16 7.92
N SER A 19 11.31 0.29 9.10
CA SER A 19 12.76 0.28 9.25
C SER A 19 13.38 -0.99 8.71
N ARG A 20 12.82 -2.16 9.04
CA ARG A 20 13.31 -3.45 8.54
C ARG A 20 13.20 -3.58 7.02
N ALA A 21 12.11 -3.10 6.43
CA ALA A 21 11.95 -3.13 4.97
C ALA A 21 12.97 -2.20 4.27
N VAL A 22 13.18 -1.01 4.82
CA VAL A 22 14.10 0.00 4.26
C VAL A 22 15.56 -0.46 4.32
N GLU A 23 15.95 -1.31 5.28
CA GLU A 23 17.29 -1.91 5.34
C GLU A 23 17.64 -2.74 4.10
N LEU A 24 16.65 -3.24 3.36
CA LEU A 24 16.86 -4.04 2.14
C LEU A 24 17.10 -3.19 0.89
N VAL A 25 16.84 -1.89 0.97
CA VAL A 25 17.03 -0.96 -0.16
C VAL A 25 18.51 -0.58 -0.30
N ARG A 26 19.02 -0.66 -1.52
CA ARG A 26 20.42 -0.39 -1.89
C ARG A 26 20.52 0.72 -2.93
N ASP A 27 21.72 1.26 -3.09
CA ASP A 27 22.04 2.23 -4.14
C ASP A 27 21.67 1.71 -5.53
N GLY A 28 21.15 2.62 -6.34
CA GLY A 28 20.77 2.35 -7.72
C GLY A 28 19.39 1.69 -7.90
N MET A 29 18.74 1.25 -6.81
CA MET A 29 17.44 0.58 -6.90
C MET A 29 16.31 1.51 -7.33
N VAL A 30 15.39 0.95 -8.10
CA VAL A 30 14.05 1.49 -8.35
C VAL A 30 13.11 0.90 -7.30
N VAL A 31 12.53 1.76 -6.48
CA VAL A 31 11.70 1.38 -5.32
C VAL A 31 10.24 1.73 -5.57
N GLY A 32 9.36 0.73 -5.56
CA GLY A 32 7.92 0.91 -5.53
C GLY A 32 7.49 1.41 -4.15
N LEU A 33 6.81 2.54 -4.13
CA LEU A 33 6.38 3.22 -2.91
C LEU A 33 4.89 3.03 -2.71
N GLY A 34 4.54 2.21 -1.72
CA GLY A 34 3.17 1.88 -1.35
C GLY A 34 2.35 3.04 -0.81
N THR A 35 1.09 2.78 -0.52
CA THR A 35 0.14 3.75 0.01
C THR A 35 -0.35 3.32 1.39
N GLY A 36 -0.60 4.29 2.29
CA GLY A 36 -1.11 4.07 3.64
C GLY A 36 -0.14 4.46 4.74
N SER A 37 -0.59 4.41 6.00
CA SER A 37 0.17 4.95 7.14
C SER A 37 1.50 4.24 7.36
N THR A 38 1.54 2.92 7.25
CA THR A 38 2.77 2.14 7.42
C THR A 38 3.76 2.38 6.26
N ALA A 39 3.26 2.41 5.01
CA ALA A 39 4.08 2.75 3.85
C ALA A 39 4.64 4.18 3.94
N SER A 40 3.88 5.13 4.50
CA SER A 40 4.36 6.50 4.73
C SER A 40 5.57 6.55 5.68
N GLU A 41 5.64 5.68 6.69
CA GLU A 41 6.83 5.58 7.55
C GLU A 41 8.06 5.11 6.75
N ALA A 42 7.89 4.10 5.88
CA ALA A 42 8.98 3.64 5.01
C ALA A 42 9.47 4.76 4.06
N ILE A 43 8.55 5.57 3.50
CA ILE A 43 8.89 6.69 2.63
C ILE A 43 9.70 7.75 3.36
N ARG A 44 9.32 8.10 4.61
CA ARG A 44 10.08 9.05 5.44
C ARG A 44 11.49 8.53 5.73
N LEU A 45 11.61 7.27 6.15
CA LEU A 45 12.90 6.64 6.41
C LEU A 45 13.79 6.55 5.15
N LEU A 46 13.20 6.26 3.99
CA LEU A 46 13.92 6.31 2.70
C LEU A 46 14.39 7.73 2.38
N GLY A 47 13.53 8.73 2.61
CA GLY A 47 13.89 10.14 2.42
C GLY A 47 15.07 10.58 3.29
N ASP A 48 15.13 10.14 4.55
CA ASP A 48 16.26 10.42 5.43
C ASP A 48 17.54 9.77 4.91
N ARG A 49 17.48 8.51 4.47
CA ARG A 49 18.63 7.84 3.83
C ARG A 49 19.06 8.50 2.51
N VAL A 50 18.11 9.04 1.74
CA VAL A 50 18.43 9.80 0.50
C VAL A 50 19.21 11.08 0.86
N LYS A 51 18.84 11.80 1.93
CA LYS A 51 19.62 12.94 2.45
C LYS A 51 21.03 12.54 2.91
N GLU A 52 21.18 11.32 3.41
CA GLU A 52 22.48 10.72 3.81
C GLU A 52 23.29 10.17 2.64
N GLY A 53 22.77 10.23 1.41
CA GLY A 53 23.47 9.89 0.19
C GLY A 53 23.00 8.64 -0.55
N LEU A 54 21.96 7.93 -0.05
CA LEU A 54 21.36 6.80 -0.76
C LEU A 54 20.78 7.26 -2.11
N LYS A 55 21.16 6.58 -3.20
CA LYS A 55 20.74 6.91 -4.57
C LYS A 55 19.68 5.92 -5.04
N ILE A 56 18.42 6.32 -5.02
CA ILE A 56 17.28 5.53 -5.48
C ILE A 56 16.37 6.35 -6.38
N LYS A 57 15.45 5.67 -7.07
CA LYS A 57 14.32 6.28 -7.77
C LYS A 57 13.03 5.65 -7.26
N GLY A 58 12.01 6.46 -6.99
CA GLY A 58 10.72 6.01 -6.47
C GLY A 58 9.65 5.90 -7.55
N VAL A 59 8.87 4.83 -7.55
CA VAL A 59 7.64 4.67 -8.35
C VAL A 59 6.44 4.67 -7.40
N PRO A 60 5.63 5.74 -7.37
CA PRO A 60 4.55 5.88 -6.40
C PRO A 60 3.29 5.12 -6.85
N THR A 61 2.58 4.53 -5.89
CA THR A 61 1.31 3.83 -6.12
C THR A 61 0.09 4.73 -6.01
N SER A 62 0.26 6.00 -5.58
CA SER A 62 -0.82 6.99 -5.51
C SER A 62 -0.27 8.41 -5.61
N GLU A 63 -1.15 9.38 -5.82
CA GLU A 63 -0.76 10.81 -5.83
C GLU A 63 -0.38 11.30 -4.42
N VAL A 64 -1.03 10.77 -3.37
CA VAL A 64 -0.65 11.05 -1.98
C VAL A 64 0.77 10.57 -1.71
N THR A 65 1.10 9.35 -2.13
CA THR A 65 2.46 8.80 -2.04
C THR A 65 3.47 9.62 -2.84
N ARG A 66 3.10 10.03 -4.06
CA ARG A 66 3.95 10.88 -4.90
C ARG A 66 4.30 12.19 -4.21
N LYS A 67 3.31 12.85 -3.61
CA LYS A 67 3.49 14.10 -2.88
C LYS A 67 4.44 13.90 -1.70
N LEU A 68 4.17 12.93 -0.84
CA LEU A 68 5.01 12.62 0.32
C LEU A 68 6.46 12.32 -0.07
N ALA A 69 6.66 11.48 -1.09
CA ALA A 69 7.99 11.11 -1.55
C ALA A 69 8.80 12.31 -2.06
N ARG A 70 8.15 13.24 -2.78
CA ARG A 70 8.77 14.50 -3.20
C ARG A 70 9.16 15.38 -2.00
N GLU A 71 8.30 15.50 -1.01
CA GLU A 71 8.58 16.24 0.24
C GLU A 71 9.76 15.63 1.00
N CYS A 72 9.93 14.31 0.92
CA CYS A 72 11.06 13.58 1.49
C CYS A 72 12.34 13.63 0.63
N GLY A 73 12.31 14.28 -0.55
CA GLY A 73 13.46 14.42 -1.44
C GLY A 73 13.78 13.18 -2.28
N ILE A 74 12.86 12.22 -2.39
CA ILE A 74 13.08 11.01 -3.20
C ILE A 74 12.84 11.35 -4.69
N PRO A 75 13.82 11.12 -5.59
CA PRO A 75 13.64 11.28 -7.03
C PRO A 75 12.55 10.34 -7.56
N MET A 76 11.57 10.87 -8.30
CA MET A 76 10.43 10.12 -8.79
C MET A 76 10.56 9.80 -10.28
N VAL A 77 10.15 8.58 -10.66
CA VAL A 77 10.07 8.13 -12.06
C VAL A 77 8.71 7.51 -12.36
N GLY A 78 8.32 7.50 -13.61
CA GLY A 78 7.17 6.74 -14.09
C GLY A 78 7.51 5.25 -14.23
N LEU A 79 6.50 4.38 -14.12
CA LEU A 79 6.70 2.94 -14.33
C LEU A 79 7.17 2.62 -15.76
N GLY A 80 6.74 3.44 -16.75
CA GLY A 80 7.17 3.31 -18.13
C GLY A 80 8.62 3.78 -18.41
N ASP A 81 9.23 4.50 -17.47
CA ASP A 81 10.57 5.07 -17.64
C ASP A 81 11.67 4.15 -17.11
N VAL A 82 11.31 2.99 -16.58
CA VAL A 82 12.23 2.03 -15.96
C VAL A 82 11.97 0.62 -16.49
N PRO A 83 12.99 -0.22 -16.65
CA PRO A 83 12.82 -1.57 -17.18
C PRO A 83 12.12 -2.51 -16.17
N ARG A 84 12.25 -2.22 -14.88
CA ARG A 84 11.62 -2.96 -13.77
C ARG A 84 11.64 -2.13 -12.50
N VAL A 85 10.87 -2.54 -11.53
CA VAL A 85 10.99 -2.12 -10.12
C VAL A 85 11.79 -3.20 -9.38
N ASP A 86 12.83 -2.82 -8.64
CA ASP A 86 13.66 -3.81 -7.95
C ASP A 86 12.95 -4.34 -6.70
N ILE A 87 12.37 -3.46 -5.91
CA ILE A 87 11.68 -3.78 -4.66
C ILE A 87 10.48 -2.84 -4.49
N THR A 88 9.34 -3.37 -4.07
CA THR A 88 8.19 -2.57 -3.63
C THR A 88 7.95 -2.79 -2.14
N ILE A 89 7.77 -1.69 -1.40
CA ILE A 89 7.39 -1.70 0.02
C ILE A 89 5.98 -1.15 0.13
N ASP A 90 5.04 -1.96 0.63
CA ASP A 90 3.63 -1.59 0.72
C ASP A 90 2.96 -2.17 1.98
N GLY A 91 1.77 -1.67 2.31
CA GLY A 91 0.96 -2.16 3.42
C GLY A 91 -0.08 -3.21 3.02
N ALA A 92 -0.80 -3.73 4.01
CA ALA A 92 -1.99 -4.55 3.82
C ALA A 92 -3.08 -4.17 4.84
N ASP A 93 -4.33 -4.44 4.49
CA ASP A 93 -5.47 -4.28 5.40
C ASP A 93 -5.62 -5.49 6.30
N GLU A 94 -5.38 -6.70 5.78
CA GLU A 94 -5.31 -7.96 6.52
C GLU A 94 -4.24 -8.89 5.94
N ILE A 95 -3.65 -9.72 6.81
CA ILE A 95 -2.67 -10.77 6.48
C ILE A 95 -3.03 -12.02 7.25
N ASP A 96 -3.25 -13.14 6.57
CA ASP A 96 -3.53 -14.43 7.20
C ASP A 96 -2.28 -15.33 7.33
N PRO A 97 -2.36 -16.46 8.06
CA PRO A 97 -1.21 -17.36 8.25
C PRO A 97 -0.66 -17.99 6.97
N GLN A 98 -1.42 -18.00 5.88
CA GLN A 98 -0.99 -18.44 4.55
C GLN A 98 -0.39 -17.29 3.73
N MET A 99 -0.15 -16.12 4.35
CA MET A 99 0.37 -14.90 3.68
C MET A 99 -0.55 -14.38 2.57
N ARG A 100 -1.84 -14.68 2.63
CA ARG A 100 -2.84 -14.07 1.76
C ARG A 100 -3.23 -12.71 2.33
N LEU A 101 -3.56 -11.77 1.45
CA LEU A 101 -3.76 -10.37 1.83
C LEU A 101 -5.14 -9.87 1.42
N ILE A 102 -5.74 -9.03 2.27
CA ILE A 102 -6.71 -8.03 1.82
C ILE A 102 -5.97 -6.70 1.71
N LYS A 103 -6.15 -6.04 0.58
CA LYS A 103 -5.61 -4.72 0.25
C LYS A 103 -6.70 -3.85 -0.39
N GLY A 104 -6.43 -2.57 -0.52
CA GLY A 104 -7.31 -1.64 -1.22
C GLY A 104 -8.13 -0.73 -0.32
N GLY A 105 -8.03 -0.86 1.00
CA GLY A 105 -8.70 0.04 1.94
C GLY A 105 -8.34 1.51 1.76
N GLY A 106 -7.15 1.81 1.26
CA GLY A 106 -6.67 3.15 0.90
C GLY A 106 -7.16 3.68 -0.46
N GLY A 107 -7.85 2.86 -1.28
CA GLY A 107 -8.34 3.25 -2.61
C GLY A 107 -7.26 3.36 -3.69
N ALA A 108 -6.11 2.71 -3.52
CA ALA A 108 -4.99 2.76 -4.48
C ALA A 108 -4.63 1.38 -5.08
N LEU A 109 -5.48 0.35 -4.86
CA LEU A 109 -5.15 -1.05 -5.14
C LEU A 109 -4.74 -1.32 -6.58
N LEU A 110 -5.37 -0.71 -7.58
CA LEU A 110 -5.01 -0.93 -8.98
C LEU A 110 -3.54 -0.57 -9.23
N ARG A 111 -3.13 0.63 -8.83
CA ARG A 111 -1.74 1.08 -8.99
C ARG A 111 -0.78 0.28 -8.10
N GLU A 112 -1.16 -0.03 -6.86
CA GLU A 112 -0.40 -0.91 -5.97
C GLU A 112 -0.12 -2.26 -6.62
N LYS A 113 -1.15 -2.90 -7.19
CA LYS A 113 -1.04 -4.20 -7.85
C LYS A 113 -0.18 -4.15 -9.10
N ILE A 114 -0.32 -3.10 -9.91
CA ILE A 114 0.50 -2.90 -11.12
C ILE A 114 1.97 -2.76 -10.75
N VAL A 115 2.30 -1.88 -9.78
CA VAL A 115 3.68 -1.68 -9.34
C VAL A 115 4.24 -2.94 -8.70
N ALA A 116 3.48 -3.63 -7.85
CA ALA A 116 3.87 -4.90 -7.25
C ALA A 116 4.17 -5.98 -8.32
N SER A 117 3.32 -6.09 -9.36
CA SER A 117 3.53 -7.07 -10.44
C SER A 117 4.74 -6.78 -11.31
N ALA A 118 5.19 -5.52 -11.37
CA ALA A 118 6.39 -5.09 -12.08
C ALA A 118 7.66 -5.17 -11.22
N SER A 119 7.55 -5.65 -9.98
CA SER A 119 8.63 -5.66 -8.99
C SER A 119 9.30 -7.03 -8.89
N GLY A 120 10.63 -7.00 -8.74
CA GLY A 120 11.41 -8.20 -8.45
C GLY A 120 11.13 -8.76 -7.05
N MET A 121 10.81 -7.89 -6.09
CA MET A 121 10.46 -8.25 -4.72
C MET A 121 9.32 -7.35 -4.21
N LEU A 122 8.35 -7.95 -3.52
CA LEU A 122 7.30 -7.24 -2.79
C LEU A 122 7.48 -7.50 -1.29
N ILE A 123 7.61 -6.43 -0.52
CA ILE A 123 7.65 -6.47 0.94
C ILE A 123 6.37 -5.85 1.48
N ILE A 124 5.63 -6.64 2.24
CA ILE A 124 4.45 -6.16 2.96
C ILE A 124 4.84 -5.84 4.39
N ILE A 125 4.54 -4.60 4.80
CA ILE A 125 4.78 -4.08 6.14
C ILE A 125 3.46 -3.75 6.83
N ALA A 126 3.31 -4.20 8.06
CA ALA A 126 2.09 -4.02 8.82
C ALA A 126 2.37 -4.01 10.32
N ASP A 127 1.50 -3.39 11.09
CA ASP A 127 1.43 -3.58 12.54
C ASP A 127 0.63 -4.86 12.89
N ALA A 128 0.72 -5.31 14.13
CA ALA A 128 0.11 -6.58 14.58
C ALA A 128 -1.41 -6.61 14.41
N SER A 129 -2.09 -5.46 14.37
CA SER A 129 -3.54 -5.41 14.18
C SER A 129 -4.02 -5.89 12.81
N LYS A 130 -3.09 -5.99 11.82
CA LYS A 130 -3.36 -6.47 10.47
C LYS A 130 -3.24 -7.98 10.32
N VAL A 131 -2.66 -8.65 11.31
CA VAL A 131 -2.53 -10.11 11.31
C VAL A 131 -3.82 -10.73 11.83
N VAL A 132 -4.48 -11.52 11.00
CA VAL A 132 -5.75 -12.17 11.30
C VAL A 132 -5.66 -13.67 11.12
N GLN A 133 -6.50 -14.45 11.81
CA GLN A 133 -6.57 -15.92 11.62
C GLN A 133 -7.27 -16.27 10.31
N GLN A 134 -8.22 -15.44 9.88
CA GLN A 134 -8.99 -15.62 8.66
C GLN A 134 -9.29 -14.25 8.06
N LEU A 135 -9.09 -14.12 6.73
CA LEU A 135 -9.42 -12.90 6.00
C LEU A 135 -10.94 -12.65 6.01
N GLY A 136 -11.35 -11.37 6.04
CA GLY A 136 -12.73 -10.95 5.84
C GLY A 136 -13.34 -10.17 7.01
N ALA A 137 -12.60 -9.82 8.05
CA ALA A 137 -13.03 -8.82 9.03
C ALA A 137 -13.08 -7.43 8.38
N PHE A 138 -12.12 -7.13 7.50
CA PHE A 138 -12.16 -5.95 6.64
C PHE A 138 -12.93 -6.27 5.35
N PRO A 139 -13.91 -5.42 4.94
CA PRO A 139 -14.63 -5.61 3.68
C PRO A 139 -13.68 -5.64 2.49
N LEU A 140 -13.85 -6.61 1.59
CA LEU A 140 -13.00 -6.74 0.40
C LEU A 140 -13.21 -5.57 -0.56
N PRO A 141 -12.24 -4.68 -0.79
CA PRO A 141 -12.35 -3.64 -1.79
C PRO A 141 -12.25 -4.26 -3.19
N VAL A 142 -13.18 -3.87 -4.07
CA VAL A 142 -13.15 -4.25 -5.49
C VAL A 142 -13.16 -2.96 -6.30
N GLU A 143 -12.05 -2.69 -6.98
CA GLU A 143 -11.95 -1.56 -7.89
C GLU A 143 -12.56 -1.90 -9.24
N VAL A 144 -13.43 -1.02 -9.73
CA VAL A 144 -14.12 -1.21 -11.01
C VAL A 144 -14.11 0.09 -11.81
N VAL A 145 -14.04 -0.01 -13.13
CA VAL A 145 -14.28 1.16 -13.98
C VAL A 145 -15.77 1.53 -13.92
N PRO A 146 -16.15 2.81 -13.89
CA PRO A 146 -17.55 3.24 -13.71
C PRO A 146 -18.53 2.58 -14.69
N PHE A 147 -18.13 2.43 -15.95
CA PHE A 147 -18.94 1.77 -16.99
C PHE A 147 -19.30 0.32 -16.64
N ALA A 148 -18.45 -0.39 -15.91
CA ALA A 148 -18.64 -1.80 -15.55
C ALA A 148 -19.32 -1.99 -14.18
N LEU A 149 -19.71 -0.94 -13.47
CA LEU A 149 -20.23 -1.02 -12.11
C LEU A 149 -21.42 -1.99 -11.99
N ALA A 150 -22.46 -1.80 -12.81
CA ALA A 150 -23.67 -2.61 -12.72
C ALA A 150 -23.47 -4.11 -13.06
N PRO A 151 -22.78 -4.49 -14.14
CA PRO A 151 -22.50 -5.90 -14.42
C PRO A 151 -21.56 -6.54 -13.39
N VAL A 152 -20.54 -5.85 -12.90
CA VAL A 152 -19.62 -6.37 -11.87
C VAL A 152 -20.36 -6.56 -10.55
N LYS A 153 -21.16 -5.57 -10.10
CA LYS A 153 -22.01 -5.72 -8.92
C LYS A 153 -22.86 -6.98 -8.97
N ARG A 154 -23.62 -7.18 -10.07
CA ARG A 154 -24.46 -8.38 -10.26
C ARG A 154 -23.62 -9.68 -10.25
N ALA A 155 -22.43 -9.67 -10.82
CA ALA A 155 -21.58 -10.85 -10.83
C ALA A 155 -21.10 -11.22 -9.42
N ILE A 156 -20.72 -10.22 -8.60
CA ILE A 156 -20.30 -10.43 -7.21
C ILE A 156 -21.49 -10.89 -6.35
N GLU A 157 -22.67 -10.29 -6.51
CA GLU A 157 -23.88 -10.70 -5.78
C GLU A 157 -24.29 -12.15 -6.09
N LYS A 158 -24.06 -12.65 -7.31
CA LYS A 158 -24.28 -14.07 -7.66
C LYS A 158 -23.35 -15.03 -6.89
N LEU A 159 -22.24 -14.56 -6.38
CA LEU A 159 -21.33 -15.32 -5.50
C LEU A 159 -21.81 -15.33 -4.02
N GLY A 160 -22.98 -14.74 -3.73
CA GLY A 160 -23.55 -14.65 -2.39
C GLY A 160 -23.03 -13.47 -1.56
N ALA A 161 -22.25 -12.57 -2.13
CA ALA A 161 -21.71 -11.43 -1.43
C ALA A 161 -22.68 -10.25 -1.38
N LYS A 162 -22.70 -9.50 -0.27
CA LYS A 162 -23.34 -8.19 -0.18
C LYS A 162 -22.42 -7.12 -0.74
N VAL A 163 -22.86 -6.41 -1.77
CA VAL A 163 -22.10 -5.35 -2.41
C VAL A 163 -22.58 -3.98 -1.97
N VAL A 164 -21.67 -3.15 -1.51
CA VAL A 164 -21.93 -1.75 -1.14
C VAL A 164 -20.99 -0.85 -1.93
N LEU A 165 -21.55 0.17 -2.60
CA LEU A 165 -20.74 1.18 -3.28
C LEU A 165 -20.09 2.10 -2.25
N ARG A 166 -18.76 2.19 -2.27
CA ARG A 166 -18.01 3.06 -1.36
C ARG A 166 -18.31 4.53 -1.71
N GLY A 167 -18.61 5.34 -0.69
CA GLY A 167 -19.06 6.73 -0.86
C GLY A 167 -20.57 6.87 -1.15
N GLY A 168 -21.28 5.76 -1.40
CA GLY A 168 -22.71 5.74 -1.71
C GLY A 168 -23.02 6.10 -3.16
N ASP A 169 -24.30 5.97 -3.52
CA ASP A 169 -24.76 6.12 -4.92
C ASP A 169 -24.62 7.57 -5.43
N ASN A 170 -24.68 8.56 -4.54
CA ASN A 170 -24.64 9.99 -4.90
C ASN A 170 -23.21 10.58 -4.96
N ALA A 171 -22.24 9.93 -4.36
CA ALA A 171 -20.86 10.39 -4.33
C ALA A 171 -19.91 9.18 -4.27
N PRO A 172 -19.86 8.35 -5.33
CA PRO A 172 -19.01 7.18 -5.35
C PRO A 172 -17.55 7.58 -5.15
N TYR A 173 -16.83 6.76 -4.39
CA TYR A 173 -15.39 6.94 -4.21
C TYR A 173 -14.66 6.65 -5.53
N VAL A 174 -13.91 7.66 -6.01
CA VAL A 174 -13.16 7.61 -7.28
C VAL A 174 -11.69 7.84 -7.01
#